data_0677ebbd77919797eaccf5248b4b3b15
#
_entry.id   0677ebbd77919797eaccf5248b4b3b15
#
_cell.length_a   1.000
_cell.length_b   1.000
_cell.length_c   1.000
_cell.angle_alpha   90.00
_cell.angle_beta   90.00
_cell.angle_gamma   90.00
#
_symmetry.space_group_name_H-M   'P 1'
#
loop_
_entity.id
_entity.type
_entity.pdbx_description
1 polymer ?
#
loop_
_entity_poly.entity_id
_entity_poly.type
_entity_poly.pdbx_seq_one_letter_code
_entity_poly.pdbx_strand_id
1 'polypeptide(L)'
;GNGGNGDKDALSMDIARGLGGKRNITSVDCCATRLRCSVDSPALVDERLLKATGAVGVIKKGQGIQVIYGPNVTVIKSNLEQYLAQAPDEALEEDAESCQEKHIICSPFNGKAASITEAPDEAFSSKAMGDGYMVIPADGQVLAPEDGEVLFVFPSKHAIGLKTGDGMEYLLHIGVDTVKLDGKGFETFVKDGQKVKKGQKLMEFDLEYIRANAASEACMAVFTGLTEGREIHMVKTGEVRALDEIGWY
;
A
#
# COMPACT_ATOMS: atom_id res chain seq x y z
N GLY A 1 44.51 4.93 -17.22
CA GLY A 1 43.20 5.32 -17.64
C GLY A 1 42.19 4.20 -17.44
N ASN A 2 41.70 3.96 -16.20
CA ASN A 2 40.72 2.90 -15.90
C ASN A 2 39.47 3.52 -15.25
N GLY A 3 38.77 4.38 -15.98
CA GLY A 3 37.62 5.11 -15.45
C GLY A 3 36.32 4.99 -16.25
N GLY A 4 36.21 4.08 -17.22
CA GLY A 4 35.09 4.05 -18.16
C GLY A 4 34.13 2.86 -18.10
N ASN A 5 34.45 1.81 -17.36
CA ASN A 5 33.60 0.59 -17.36
C ASN A 5 32.61 0.53 -16.19
N GLY A 6 32.93 1.11 -15.05
CA GLY A 6 32.04 1.06 -13.87
C GLY A 6 30.73 1.80 -14.03
N ASP A 7 30.73 2.97 -14.69
CA ASP A 7 29.53 3.78 -14.87
C ASP A 7 28.54 3.18 -15.92
N LYS A 8 29.08 2.47 -16.91
CA LYS A 8 28.27 1.79 -17.94
C LYS A 8 27.57 0.56 -17.38
N ASP A 9 28.27 -0.20 -16.55
CA ASP A 9 27.72 -1.39 -15.89
C ASP A 9 26.69 -1.01 -14.84
N ALA A 10 26.92 0.09 -14.10
CA ALA A 10 25.96 0.62 -13.13
C ALA A 10 24.65 1.07 -13.79
N LEU A 11 24.72 1.79 -14.91
CA LEU A 11 23.54 2.20 -15.68
C LEU A 11 22.78 0.99 -16.22
N SER A 12 23.47 0.03 -16.80
CA SER A 12 22.86 -1.20 -17.33
C SER A 12 22.21 -2.03 -16.23
N MET A 13 22.82 -2.10 -15.05
CA MET A 13 22.26 -2.76 -13.87
C MET A 13 20.95 -2.08 -13.42
N ASP A 14 20.94 -0.75 -13.35
CA ASP A 14 19.75 0.01 -12.93
C ASP A 14 18.61 -0.12 -13.96
N ILE A 15 18.93 -0.16 -15.25
CA ILE A 15 17.94 -0.42 -16.31
C ILE A 15 17.39 -1.84 -16.17
N ALA A 16 18.23 -2.84 -15.97
CA ALA A 16 17.79 -4.23 -15.78
C ALA A 16 16.89 -4.38 -14.55
N ARG A 17 17.24 -3.74 -13.45
CA ARG A 17 16.40 -3.69 -12.24
C ARG A 17 15.07 -3.01 -12.50
N GLY A 18 15.08 -1.86 -13.18
CA GLY A 18 13.86 -1.14 -13.55
C GLY A 18 12.95 -1.92 -14.50
N LEU A 19 13.47 -2.87 -15.26
CA LEU A 19 12.71 -3.79 -16.10
C LEU A 19 12.25 -5.07 -15.35
N GLY A 20 12.52 -5.18 -14.06
CA GLY A 20 12.11 -6.31 -13.24
C GLY A 20 13.15 -7.42 -13.10
N GLY A 21 14.42 -7.14 -13.46
CA GLY A 21 15.54 -8.07 -13.36
C GLY A 21 15.80 -8.84 -14.66
N LYS A 22 16.99 -9.44 -14.75
CA LYS A 22 17.45 -10.18 -15.96
C LYS A 22 16.44 -11.24 -16.41
N ARG A 23 15.91 -12.05 -15.48
CA ARG A 23 14.94 -13.11 -15.79
C ARG A 23 13.60 -12.59 -16.33
N ASN A 24 13.24 -11.37 -16.00
CA ASN A 24 12.02 -10.75 -16.50
C ASN A 24 12.18 -10.22 -17.93
N ILE A 25 13.40 -10.01 -18.40
CA ILE A 25 13.70 -9.44 -19.72
C ILE A 25 13.81 -10.57 -20.74
N THR A 26 12.88 -10.62 -21.69
CA THR A 26 12.84 -11.67 -22.72
C THR A 26 13.48 -11.20 -24.02
N SER A 27 13.47 -9.89 -24.31
CA SER A 27 14.17 -9.33 -25.47
C SER A 27 14.55 -7.87 -25.25
N VAL A 28 15.64 -7.47 -25.88
CA VAL A 28 16.12 -6.08 -25.92
C VAL A 28 16.36 -5.65 -27.36
N ASP A 29 15.73 -4.57 -27.76
CA ASP A 29 15.91 -3.93 -29.06
C ASP A 29 15.86 -2.41 -28.90
N CYS A 30 16.10 -1.65 -29.94
CA CYS A 30 15.93 -0.20 -29.94
C CYS A 30 15.51 0.34 -31.29
N CYS A 31 14.90 1.50 -31.30
CA CYS A 31 14.80 2.36 -32.48
C CYS A 31 15.68 3.60 -32.28
N ALA A 32 15.51 4.64 -33.11
CA ALA A 32 16.38 5.82 -33.09
C ALA A 32 16.48 6.54 -31.71
N THR A 33 15.44 6.46 -30.88
CA THR A 33 15.35 7.21 -29.61
C THR A 33 14.82 6.39 -28.40
N ARG A 34 14.39 5.14 -28.64
CA ARG A 34 13.71 4.32 -27.63
C ARG A 34 14.34 2.95 -27.51
N LEU A 35 14.62 2.56 -26.28
CA LEU A 35 14.89 1.18 -25.94
C LEU A 35 13.56 0.42 -25.95
N ARG A 36 13.50 -0.73 -26.61
CA ARG A 36 12.32 -1.58 -26.72
C ARG A 36 12.63 -2.92 -26.09
N CYS A 37 12.00 -3.20 -24.97
CA CYS A 37 12.17 -4.45 -24.25
C CYS A 37 10.86 -5.23 -24.22
N SER A 38 10.96 -6.55 -24.22
CA SER A 38 9.84 -7.41 -23.84
C SER A 38 10.14 -8.01 -22.47
N VAL A 39 9.13 -8.14 -21.65
CA VAL A 39 9.21 -8.68 -20.30
C VAL A 39 8.15 -9.76 -20.07
N ASP A 40 8.46 -10.73 -19.22
CA ASP A 40 7.48 -11.77 -18.85
C ASP A 40 6.35 -11.19 -17.99
N SER A 41 6.71 -10.41 -16.97
CA SER A 41 5.75 -9.77 -16.08
C SER A 41 5.91 -8.24 -16.11
N PRO A 42 4.97 -7.51 -16.74
CA PRO A 42 4.97 -6.04 -16.73
C PRO A 42 4.77 -5.44 -15.34
N ALA A 43 4.21 -6.21 -14.39
CA ALA A 43 4.00 -5.78 -13.01
C ALA A 43 5.33 -5.55 -12.25
N LEU A 44 6.41 -6.22 -12.67
CA LEU A 44 7.76 -6.06 -12.09
C LEU A 44 8.52 -4.84 -12.63
N VAL A 45 7.95 -4.13 -13.60
CA VAL A 45 8.62 -2.95 -14.20
C VAL A 45 8.40 -1.72 -13.34
N ASP A 46 9.51 -1.14 -12.87
CA ASP A 46 9.52 0.08 -12.06
C ASP A 46 9.88 1.30 -12.92
N GLU A 47 8.87 2.12 -13.22
CA GLU A 47 9.06 3.34 -14.02
C GLU A 47 9.93 4.39 -13.33
N ARG A 48 9.95 4.45 -12.01
CA ARG A 48 10.74 5.42 -11.25
C ARG A 48 12.22 5.10 -11.39
N LEU A 49 12.59 3.82 -11.25
CA LEU A 49 13.97 3.38 -11.49
C LEU A 49 14.40 3.68 -12.92
N LEU A 50 13.56 3.39 -13.91
CA LEU A 50 13.85 3.68 -15.30
C LEU A 50 14.01 5.18 -15.56
N LYS A 51 13.18 6.02 -14.98
CA LYS A 51 13.32 7.49 -15.08
C LYS A 51 14.59 7.98 -14.37
N ALA A 52 14.98 7.39 -13.26
CA ALA A 52 16.22 7.71 -12.56
C ALA A 52 17.49 7.41 -13.38
N THR A 53 17.40 6.51 -14.37
CA THR A 53 18.50 6.23 -15.33
C THR A 53 18.70 7.30 -16.40
N GLY A 54 17.89 8.34 -16.40
CA GLY A 54 17.91 9.41 -17.40
C GLY A 54 16.86 9.26 -18.52
N ALA A 55 15.94 8.32 -18.40
CA ALA A 55 14.84 8.18 -19.33
C ALA A 55 13.85 9.35 -19.21
N VAL A 56 13.45 9.93 -20.35
CA VAL A 56 12.45 11.01 -20.41
C VAL A 56 11.02 10.49 -20.33
N GLY A 57 10.80 9.19 -20.56
CA GLY A 57 9.49 8.57 -20.47
C GLY A 57 9.55 7.05 -20.59
N VAL A 58 8.53 6.40 -20.07
CA VAL A 58 8.34 4.95 -20.15
C VAL A 58 6.93 4.69 -20.66
N ILE A 59 6.80 3.81 -21.65
CA ILE A 59 5.53 3.40 -22.23
C ILE A 59 5.39 1.89 -22.04
N LYS A 60 4.30 1.46 -21.41
CA LYS A 60 3.96 0.05 -21.23
C LYS A 60 2.80 -0.33 -22.14
N LYS A 61 2.97 -1.38 -22.93
CA LYS A 61 1.92 -1.99 -23.77
C LYS A 61 1.97 -3.51 -23.62
N GLY A 62 1.15 -4.05 -22.71
CA GLY A 62 1.23 -5.47 -22.40
C GLY A 62 2.64 -5.82 -21.91
N GLN A 63 3.26 -6.83 -22.52
CA GLN A 63 4.65 -7.23 -22.21
C GLN A 63 5.72 -6.34 -22.87
N GLY A 64 5.34 -5.42 -23.77
CA GLY A 64 6.26 -4.50 -24.43
C GLY A 64 6.49 -3.22 -23.63
N ILE A 65 7.75 -2.94 -23.32
CA ILE A 65 8.19 -1.76 -22.58
C ILE A 65 9.06 -0.90 -23.47
N GLN A 66 8.71 0.37 -23.61
CA GLN A 66 9.52 1.34 -24.35
C GLN A 66 10.06 2.39 -23.39
N VAL A 67 11.37 2.54 -23.35
CA VAL A 67 12.06 3.50 -22.48
C VAL A 67 12.73 4.54 -23.38
N ILE A 68 12.37 5.81 -23.23
CA ILE A 68 12.79 6.90 -24.11
C ILE A 68 14.06 7.52 -23.57
N TYR A 69 15.19 7.28 -24.25
CA TYR A 69 16.51 7.83 -23.90
C TYR A 69 17.04 8.89 -24.87
N GLY A 70 16.46 8.97 -26.07
CA GLY A 70 16.97 9.86 -27.13
C GLY A 70 18.07 9.20 -28.00
N PRO A 71 18.92 10.00 -28.66
CA PRO A 71 19.82 9.51 -29.71
C PRO A 71 20.92 8.54 -29.22
N ASN A 72 21.22 8.51 -27.92
CA ASN A 72 22.23 7.63 -27.35
C ASN A 72 21.71 6.20 -27.05
N VAL A 73 20.49 5.90 -27.41
CA VAL A 73 19.82 4.62 -27.09
C VAL A 73 20.56 3.40 -27.65
N THR A 74 21.22 3.52 -28.79
CA THR A 74 21.99 2.42 -29.40
C THR A 74 23.18 2.00 -28.53
N VAL A 75 23.85 2.96 -27.91
CA VAL A 75 24.96 2.69 -26.94
C VAL A 75 24.38 2.05 -25.67
N ILE A 76 23.29 2.57 -25.18
CA ILE A 76 22.58 2.04 -23.99
C ILE A 76 22.16 0.58 -24.24
N LYS A 77 21.57 0.29 -25.40
CA LYS A 77 21.19 -1.07 -25.80
C LYS A 77 22.39 -2.01 -25.78
N SER A 78 23.49 -1.62 -26.44
CA SER A 78 24.70 -2.44 -26.54
C SER A 78 25.30 -2.73 -25.16
N ASN A 79 25.37 -1.73 -24.28
CA ASN A 79 25.86 -1.91 -22.92
C ASN A 79 24.93 -2.82 -22.07
N LEU A 80 23.62 -2.66 -22.22
CA LEU A 80 22.63 -3.49 -21.53
C LEU A 80 22.73 -4.96 -21.98
N GLU A 81 22.85 -5.22 -23.27
CA GLU A 81 23.02 -6.58 -23.80
C GLU A 81 24.33 -7.23 -23.28
N GLN A 82 25.43 -6.48 -23.23
CA GLN A 82 26.68 -6.97 -22.66
C GLN A 82 26.56 -7.27 -21.16
N TYR A 83 25.90 -6.38 -20.41
CA TYR A 83 25.63 -6.59 -18.99
C TYR A 83 24.78 -7.85 -18.77
N LEU A 84 23.69 -8.01 -19.50
CA LEU A 84 22.79 -9.17 -19.38
C LEU A 84 23.49 -10.49 -19.74
N ALA A 85 24.44 -10.47 -20.65
CA ALA A 85 25.22 -11.66 -21.02
C ALA A 85 26.20 -12.11 -19.92
N GLN A 86 26.62 -11.20 -19.04
CA GLN A 86 27.60 -11.45 -17.96
C GLN A 86 26.96 -11.48 -16.57
N ALA A 87 25.77 -10.89 -16.41
CA ALA A 87 25.07 -10.85 -15.15
C ALA A 87 24.70 -12.26 -14.70
N PRO A 88 24.87 -12.59 -13.40
CA PRO A 88 24.39 -13.86 -12.88
C PRO A 88 22.88 -13.98 -13.10
N ASP A 89 22.41 -15.20 -13.28
CA ASP A 89 20.99 -15.54 -13.39
C ASP A 89 20.27 -15.41 -12.04
N GLU A 90 20.61 -14.38 -11.28
CA GLU A 90 19.84 -14.03 -10.10
C GLU A 90 18.47 -13.59 -10.57
N ALA A 91 17.48 -14.48 -10.31
CA ALA A 91 16.18 -13.96 -10.08
C ALA A 91 16.33 -12.95 -8.96
N LEU A 92 15.84 -11.76 -9.15
CA LEU A 92 15.37 -10.97 -8.03
C LEU A 92 14.20 -11.77 -7.46
N GLU A 93 14.52 -12.90 -6.78
CA GLU A 93 13.63 -13.55 -5.87
C GLU A 93 13.38 -12.52 -4.79
N GLU A 94 12.17 -12.00 -4.78
CA GLU A 94 11.48 -11.35 -3.67
C GLU A 94 12.13 -10.11 -3.01
N ASP A 95 13.21 -9.53 -3.54
CA ASP A 95 13.64 -8.18 -3.16
C ASP A 95 13.33 -7.12 -4.25
N ALA A 96 12.49 -7.48 -5.22
CA ALA A 96 11.67 -6.50 -5.92
C ALA A 96 10.39 -6.22 -5.09
N GLU A 97 10.53 -6.09 -3.79
CA GLU A 97 9.77 -5.06 -3.12
C GLU A 97 10.14 -3.79 -3.87
N SER A 98 9.28 -3.41 -4.83
CA SER A 98 9.25 -2.03 -5.30
C SER A 98 9.63 -1.19 -4.09
N CYS A 99 10.53 -0.21 -4.24
CA CYS A 99 10.60 0.91 -3.32
C CYS A 99 9.31 1.72 -3.43
N GLN A 100 8.17 1.09 -3.31
CA GLN A 100 6.97 1.68 -2.79
C GLN A 100 7.29 1.83 -1.31
N GLU A 101 7.52 3.07 -0.91
CA GLU A 101 7.63 3.38 0.50
C GLU A 101 6.46 2.69 1.19
N LYS A 102 6.77 1.65 1.99
CA LYS A 102 5.76 0.94 2.75
C LYS A 102 5.13 1.93 3.71
N HIS A 103 3.86 2.21 3.52
CA HIS A 103 3.13 3.00 4.47
C HIS A 103 2.77 2.13 5.67
N ILE A 104 3.40 2.37 6.80
CA ILE A 104 3.16 1.63 8.04
C ILE A 104 1.81 2.04 8.60
N ILE A 105 1.00 1.06 8.96
CA ILE A 105 -0.30 1.27 9.61
C ILE A 105 -0.26 0.81 11.06
N CYS A 106 -0.85 1.64 11.93
CA CYS A 106 -0.95 1.38 13.36
C CYS A 106 -2.40 1.10 13.75
N SER A 107 -2.60 0.34 14.82
CA SER A 107 -3.94 0.05 15.34
C SER A 107 -4.56 1.30 16.00
N PRO A 108 -5.80 1.66 15.68
CA PRO A 108 -6.55 2.66 16.43
C PRO A 108 -7.19 2.10 17.72
N PHE A 109 -7.12 0.78 17.93
CA PHE A 109 -7.81 0.06 18.99
C PHE A 109 -6.85 -0.73 19.89
N ASN A 110 -7.25 -0.92 21.15
CA ASN A 110 -6.71 -1.97 22.00
C ASN A 110 -7.56 -3.23 21.83
N GLY A 111 -6.95 -4.39 21.67
CA GLY A 111 -7.68 -5.65 21.57
C GLY A 111 -6.91 -6.73 20.83
N LYS A 112 -7.62 -7.57 20.08
CA LYS A 112 -7.06 -8.66 19.29
C LYS A 112 -7.22 -8.37 17.81
N ALA A 113 -6.11 -8.18 17.11
CA ALA A 113 -6.08 -7.96 15.66
C ALA A 113 -6.16 -9.28 14.91
N ALA A 114 -6.88 -9.26 13.79
CA ALA A 114 -7.03 -10.39 12.88
C ALA A 114 -7.23 -9.90 11.44
N SER A 115 -7.16 -10.82 10.48
CA SER A 115 -7.47 -10.53 9.09
C SER A 115 -8.90 -10.02 8.94
N ILE A 116 -9.13 -9.11 8.01
CA ILE A 116 -10.49 -8.64 7.66
C ILE A 116 -11.39 -9.79 7.19
N THR A 117 -10.81 -10.87 6.65
CA THR A 117 -11.55 -12.04 6.20
C THR A 117 -12.23 -12.79 7.35
N GLU A 118 -11.83 -12.56 8.60
CA GLU A 118 -12.44 -13.12 9.80
C GLU A 118 -13.58 -12.25 10.36
N ALA A 119 -13.87 -11.12 9.74
CA ALA A 119 -14.94 -10.24 10.18
C ALA A 119 -16.31 -10.96 10.13
N PRO A 120 -17.17 -10.76 11.15
CA PRO A 120 -18.47 -11.44 11.24
C PRO A 120 -19.56 -10.86 10.32
N ASP A 121 -19.17 -10.01 9.38
CA ASP A 121 -20.05 -9.40 8.39
C ASP A 121 -19.45 -9.61 6.99
N GLU A 122 -20.25 -10.14 6.06
CA GLU A 122 -19.82 -10.47 4.70
C GLU A 122 -19.36 -9.24 3.89
N ALA A 123 -19.94 -8.06 4.14
CA ALA A 123 -19.52 -6.81 3.48
C ALA A 123 -18.07 -6.47 3.78
N PHE A 124 -17.56 -6.84 4.96
CA PHE A 124 -16.16 -6.66 5.34
C PHE A 124 -15.29 -7.87 5.00
N SER A 125 -15.76 -9.09 5.33
CA SER A 125 -14.96 -10.32 5.14
C SER A 125 -14.72 -10.66 3.68
N SER A 126 -15.61 -10.28 2.78
CA SER A 126 -15.45 -10.44 1.33
C SER A 126 -14.57 -9.37 0.70
N LYS A 127 -14.12 -8.37 1.47
CA LYS A 127 -13.39 -7.18 1.00
C LYS A 127 -14.19 -6.32 -0.01
N ALA A 128 -15.52 -6.44 -0.02
CA ALA A 128 -16.38 -5.68 -0.93
C ALA A 128 -16.25 -4.16 -0.71
N MET A 129 -16.01 -3.71 0.52
CA MET A 129 -15.79 -2.31 0.87
C MET A 129 -14.31 -1.88 0.74
N GLY A 130 -13.40 -2.82 0.56
CA GLY A 130 -11.96 -2.62 0.50
C GLY A 130 -11.21 -3.58 1.42
N ASP A 131 -9.89 -3.66 1.24
CA ASP A 131 -9.04 -4.43 2.13
C ASP A 131 -8.79 -3.69 3.43
N GLY A 132 -8.41 -4.41 4.47
CA GLY A 132 -8.18 -3.85 5.80
C GLY A 132 -7.87 -4.91 6.82
N TYR A 133 -8.24 -4.65 8.05
CA TYR A 133 -8.08 -5.57 9.18
C TYR A 133 -9.22 -5.41 10.19
N MET A 134 -9.30 -6.35 11.10
CA MET A 134 -10.27 -6.38 12.20
C MET A 134 -9.56 -6.37 13.54
N VAL A 135 -10.16 -5.75 14.55
CA VAL A 135 -9.76 -5.83 15.94
C VAL A 135 -10.99 -6.16 16.79
N ILE A 136 -10.90 -7.21 17.60
CA ILE A 136 -11.86 -7.44 18.67
C ILE A 136 -11.46 -6.55 19.85
N PRO A 137 -12.23 -5.51 20.19
CA PRO A 137 -11.79 -4.49 21.15
C PRO A 137 -11.73 -5.03 22.58
N ALA A 138 -10.72 -4.59 23.34
CA ALA A 138 -10.59 -4.83 24.76
C ALA A 138 -11.20 -3.71 25.61
N ASP A 139 -11.36 -2.54 25.03
CA ASP A 139 -12.01 -1.37 25.63
C ASP A 139 -12.73 -0.54 24.56
N GLY A 140 -13.28 0.60 24.94
CA GLY A 140 -14.04 1.49 24.05
C GLY A 140 -13.24 2.64 23.46
N GLN A 141 -11.92 2.65 23.55
CA GLN A 141 -11.10 3.76 23.11
C GLN A 141 -10.71 3.65 21.62
N VAL A 142 -10.88 4.74 20.87
CA VAL A 142 -10.48 4.86 19.47
C VAL A 142 -9.54 6.04 19.33
N LEU A 143 -8.28 5.79 18.95
CA LEU A 143 -7.26 6.80 18.74
C LEU A 143 -6.94 6.96 17.26
N ALA A 144 -6.54 8.17 16.85
CA ALA A 144 -6.02 8.38 15.51
C ALA A 144 -4.73 7.55 15.31
N PRO A 145 -4.70 6.61 14.34
CA PRO A 145 -3.55 5.75 14.15
C PRO A 145 -2.36 6.48 13.52
N GLU A 146 -2.61 7.61 12.88
CA GLU A 146 -1.62 8.49 12.27
C GLU A 146 -2.15 9.92 12.11
N ASP A 147 -1.27 10.84 11.71
CA ASP A 147 -1.66 12.20 11.37
C ASP A 147 -2.55 12.20 10.13
N GLY A 148 -3.57 13.05 10.12
CA GLY A 148 -4.48 13.11 8.99
C GLY A 148 -5.63 14.08 9.19
N GLU A 149 -6.72 13.81 8.50
CA GLU A 149 -7.93 14.61 8.49
C GLU A 149 -9.16 13.74 8.61
N VAL A 150 -10.13 14.19 9.39
CA VAL A 150 -11.46 13.56 9.47
C VAL A 150 -12.26 13.98 8.24
N LEU A 151 -12.62 13.00 7.39
CA LEU A 151 -13.47 13.25 6.23
C LEU A 151 -14.92 13.42 6.64
N PHE A 152 -15.40 12.51 7.47
CA PHE A 152 -16.76 12.54 8.03
C PHE A 152 -16.86 11.73 9.32
N VAL A 153 -17.83 12.10 10.13
CA VAL A 153 -18.33 11.29 11.24
C VAL A 153 -19.78 10.92 10.89
N PHE A 154 -20.09 9.62 10.89
CA PHE A 154 -21.49 9.20 10.64
C PHE A 154 -22.44 9.79 11.68
N PRO A 155 -23.68 10.18 11.31
CA PRO A 155 -24.65 10.71 12.27
C PRO A 155 -24.95 9.78 13.44
N SER A 156 -24.94 8.46 13.20
CA SER A 156 -25.06 7.40 14.23
C SER A 156 -23.75 7.11 14.97
N LYS A 157 -22.68 7.88 14.71
CA LYS A 157 -21.37 7.88 15.41
C LYS A 157 -20.63 6.54 15.43
N HIS A 158 -21.09 5.52 14.72
CA HIS A 158 -20.47 4.19 14.70
C HIS A 158 -19.31 4.08 13.71
N ALA A 159 -19.13 5.05 12.83
CA ALA A 159 -18.09 5.06 11.82
C ALA A 159 -17.50 6.45 11.59
N ILE A 160 -16.20 6.49 11.36
CA ILE A 160 -15.43 7.70 11.04
C ILE A 160 -14.62 7.43 9.78
N GLY A 161 -14.74 8.28 8.78
CA GLY A 161 -13.87 8.32 7.61
C GLY A 161 -12.67 9.22 7.85
N LEU A 162 -11.48 8.75 7.52
CA LEU A 162 -10.22 9.43 7.73
C LEU A 162 -9.39 9.45 6.44
N LYS A 163 -8.49 10.42 6.36
CA LYS A 163 -7.54 10.56 5.26
C LYS A 163 -6.16 10.84 5.81
N THR A 164 -5.18 10.08 5.35
CA THR A 164 -3.78 10.26 5.73
C THR A 164 -3.17 11.50 5.06
N GLY A 165 -2.00 11.93 5.51
CA GLY A 165 -1.28 13.05 4.91
C GLY A 165 -0.89 12.86 3.45
N ASP A 166 -0.70 11.60 3.02
CA ASP A 166 -0.40 11.21 1.63
C ASP A 166 -1.64 10.91 0.78
N GLY A 167 -2.84 11.08 1.35
CA GLY A 167 -4.10 11.02 0.63
C GLY A 167 -4.85 9.69 0.68
N MET A 168 -4.37 8.69 1.44
CA MET A 168 -5.08 7.43 1.63
C MET A 168 -6.35 7.63 2.45
N GLU A 169 -7.47 7.19 1.91
CA GLU A 169 -8.77 7.22 2.60
C GLU A 169 -9.04 5.86 3.25
N TYR A 170 -9.50 5.89 4.49
CA TYR A 170 -9.87 4.70 5.24
C TYR A 170 -11.03 4.97 6.19
N LEU A 171 -11.76 3.91 6.53
CA LEU A 171 -12.93 3.94 7.39
C LEU A 171 -12.65 3.13 8.65
N LEU A 172 -12.92 3.70 9.82
CA LEU A 172 -13.03 2.99 11.09
C LEU A 172 -14.50 2.71 11.38
N HIS A 173 -14.87 1.45 11.46
CA HIS A 173 -16.23 1.00 11.69
C HIS A 173 -16.32 0.22 13.00
N ILE A 174 -17.11 0.70 13.94
CA ILE A 174 -17.21 0.15 15.29
C ILE A 174 -18.41 -0.79 15.40
N GLY A 175 -18.15 -2.04 15.63
CA GLY A 175 -19.16 -3.08 15.75
C GLY A 175 -19.85 -3.43 14.42
N VAL A 176 -20.75 -4.39 14.47
CA VAL A 176 -21.58 -4.80 13.34
C VAL A 176 -23.05 -4.48 13.67
N ASP A 177 -23.77 -3.93 12.71
CA ASP A 177 -25.16 -3.43 12.84
C ASP A 177 -25.33 -2.31 13.89
N THR A 178 -24.29 -1.63 14.24
CA THR A 178 -24.27 -0.54 15.22
C THR A 178 -24.94 0.73 14.73
N VAL A 179 -25.17 0.89 13.43
CA VAL A 179 -25.99 1.97 12.86
C VAL A 179 -27.41 1.99 13.49
N LYS A 180 -27.92 0.85 13.87
CA LYS A 180 -29.26 0.69 14.50
C LYS A 180 -29.32 1.25 15.91
N LEU A 181 -28.18 1.49 16.56
CA LEU A 181 -28.12 2.05 17.90
C LEU A 181 -28.36 3.56 17.95
N ASP A 182 -28.37 4.22 16.78
CA ASP A 182 -28.67 5.64 16.60
C ASP A 182 -27.82 6.55 17.52
N GLY A 183 -26.53 6.23 17.61
CA GLY A 183 -25.54 6.97 18.40
C GLY A 183 -25.47 6.61 19.88
N LYS A 184 -26.36 5.75 20.38
CA LYS A 184 -26.30 5.29 21.78
C LYS A 184 -25.06 4.44 22.04
N GLY A 185 -24.34 4.77 23.10
CA GLY A 185 -23.09 4.11 23.45
C GLY A 185 -21.87 4.66 22.71
N PHE A 186 -22.01 5.75 21.95
CA PHE A 186 -20.92 6.41 21.24
C PHE A 186 -20.77 7.87 21.65
N GLU A 187 -19.53 8.30 21.86
CA GLU A 187 -19.14 9.69 22.03
C GLU A 187 -18.00 10.02 21.10
N THR A 188 -18.15 11.08 20.29
CA THR A 188 -17.14 11.53 19.33
C THR A 188 -16.50 12.83 19.80
N PHE A 189 -15.17 12.94 19.61
CA PHE A 189 -14.36 14.08 20.03
C PHE A 189 -13.82 14.87 18.85
N VAL A 190 -14.20 14.50 17.64
CA VAL A 190 -13.79 15.12 16.39
C VAL A 190 -15.01 15.40 15.51
N LYS A 191 -14.82 16.23 14.51
CA LYS A 191 -15.84 16.62 13.53
C LYS A 191 -15.28 16.59 12.11
N ASP A 192 -16.17 16.61 11.14
CA ASP A 192 -15.83 16.67 9.72
C ASP A 192 -14.85 17.81 9.41
N GLY A 193 -13.81 17.51 8.64
CA GLY A 193 -12.77 18.46 8.24
C GLY A 193 -11.71 18.75 9.30
N GLN A 194 -11.80 18.16 10.49
CA GLN A 194 -10.83 18.39 11.54
C GLN A 194 -9.52 17.65 11.25
N LYS A 195 -8.40 18.34 11.40
CA LYS A 195 -7.07 17.73 11.40
C LYS A 195 -6.80 17.04 12.73
N VAL A 196 -6.21 15.86 12.64
CA VAL A 196 -5.89 15.02 13.81
C VAL A 196 -4.42 14.63 13.80
N LYS A 197 -3.89 14.39 14.98
CA LYS A 197 -2.54 13.89 15.20
C LYS A 197 -2.58 12.45 15.69
N LYS A 198 -1.55 11.67 15.36
CA LYS A 198 -1.37 10.32 15.87
C LYS A 198 -1.54 10.29 17.39
N GLY A 199 -2.38 9.39 17.88
CA GLY A 199 -2.69 9.24 19.31
C GLY A 199 -3.80 10.14 19.83
N GLN A 200 -4.35 11.04 19.01
CA GLN A 200 -5.50 11.87 19.39
C GLN A 200 -6.75 11.02 19.51
N LYS A 201 -7.53 11.22 20.60
CA LYS A 201 -8.80 10.52 20.79
C LYS A 201 -9.82 10.95 19.74
N LEU A 202 -10.33 10.00 18.96
CA LEU A 202 -11.35 10.21 17.96
C LEU A 202 -12.74 9.96 18.50
N MET A 203 -12.89 8.88 19.24
CA MET A 203 -14.16 8.35 19.72
C MET A 203 -13.94 7.54 21.01
N GLU A 204 -15.00 7.41 21.77
CA GLU A 204 -15.12 6.46 22.86
C GLU A 204 -16.48 5.76 22.76
N PHE A 205 -16.51 4.46 22.98
CA PHE A 205 -17.75 3.71 22.94
C PHE A 205 -17.89 2.81 24.17
N ASP A 206 -19.14 2.58 24.56
CA ASP A 206 -19.48 1.66 25.65
C ASP A 206 -19.44 0.21 25.13
N LEU A 207 -18.35 -0.48 25.38
CA LEU A 207 -18.13 -1.84 24.88
C LEU A 207 -19.20 -2.82 25.38
N GLU A 208 -19.59 -2.73 26.63
CA GLU A 208 -20.62 -3.59 27.21
C GLU A 208 -21.99 -3.33 26.55
N TYR A 209 -22.32 -2.07 26.29
CA TYR A 209 -23.54 -1.71 25.59
C TYR A 209 -23.54 -2.25 24.16
N ILE A 210 -22.41 -2.14 23.43
CA ILE A 210 -22.27 -2.68 22.09
C ILE A 210 -22.41 -4.21 22.08
N ARG A 211 -21.77 -4.91 23.04
CA ARG A 211 -21.90 -6.37 23.20
C ARG A 211 -23.34 -6.81 23.42
N ALA A 212 -24.09 -6.05 24.19
CA ALA A 212 -25.48 -6.37 24.54
C ALA A 212 -26.48 -6.04 23.42
N ASN A 213 -26.21 -5.09 22.56
CA ASN A 213 -27.19 -4.50 21.64
C ASN A 213 -26.83 -4.57 20.14
N ALA A 214 -25.58 -4.88 19.80
CA ALA A 214 -25.14 -5.02 18.41
C ALA A 214 -24.97 -6.50 18.02
N ALA A 215 -24.87 -6.77 16.73
CA ALA A 215 -24.61 -8.12 16.23
C ALA A 215 -23.20 -8.62 16.60
N SER A 216 -22.20 -7.71 16.66
CA SER A 216 -20.83 -7.98 17.09
C SER A 216 -20.15 -6.70 17.57
N GLU A 217 -19.19 -6.86 18.50
CA GLU A 217 -18.28 -5.77 18.89
C GLU A 217 -17.10 -5.59 17.96
N ALA A 218 -16.88 -6.46 17.01
CA ALA A 218 -15.73 -6.40 16.09
C ALA A 218 -15.62 -5.04 15.44
N CYS A 219 -14.43 -4.44 15.49
CA CYS A 219 -14.10 -3.16 14.88
C CYS A 219 -13.28 -3.40 13.62
N MET A 220 -13.60 -2.74 12.52
CA MET A 220 -12.92 -2.87 11.25
C MET A 220 -12.25 -1.56 10.86
N ALA A 221 -11.05 -1.67 10.28
CA ALA A 221 -10.41 -0.59 9.54
C ALA A 221 -10.35 -1.00 8.07
N VAL A 222 -11.01 -0.24 7.22
CA VAL A 222 -11.14 -0.54 5.78
C VAL A 222 -10.49 0.58 4.98
N PHE A 223 -9.53 0.23 4.13
CA PHE A 223 -8.78 1.17 3.29
C PHE A 223 -9.45 1.31 1.93
N THR A 224 -10.41 2.22 1.86
CA THR A 224 -11.23 2.46 0.67
C THR A 224 -10.46 3.14 -0.46
N GLY A 225 -9.35 3.79 -0.14
CA GLY A 225 -8.47 4.47 -1.10
C GLY A 225 -7.39 3.58 -1.73
N LEU A 226 -7.32 2.30 -1.39
CA LEU A 226 -6.34 1.39 -2.01
C LEU A 226 -6.61 1.22 -3.50
N THR A 227 -5.57 1.40 -4.30
CA THR A 227 -5.62 1.18 -5.75
C THR A 227 -5.60 -0.31 -6.08
N GLU A 228 -6.09 -0.65 -7.27
CA GLU A 228 -6.07 -2.04 -7.77
C GLU A 228 -4.65 -2.64 -7.71
N GLY A 229 -4.55 -3.85 -7.18
CA GLY A 229 -3.29 -4.58 -7.02
C GLY A 229 -2.51 -4.25 -5.75
N ARG A 230 -3.00 -3.35 -4.89
CA ARG A 230 -2.45 -3.12 -3.54
C ARG A 230 -3.33 -3.79 -2.49
N GLU A 231 -2.71 -4.32 -1.46
CA GLU A 231 -3.41 -4.96 -0.35
C GLU A 231 -2.76 -4.60 0.99
N ILE A 232 -3.48 -4.89 2.07
CA ILE A 232 -2.96 -4.72 3.43
C ILE A 232 -2.16 -5.95 3.83
N HIS A 233 -0.89 -5.74 4.18
CA HIS A 233 0.00 -6.78 4.69
C HIS A 233 0.08 -6.68 6.20
N MET A 234 -0.55 -7.62 6.90
CA MET A 234 -0.50 -7.66 8.36
C MET A 234 0.82 -8.28 8.82
N VAL A 235 1.51 -7.59 9.75
CA VAL A 235 2.74 -8.08 10.39
C VAL A 235 2.52 -8.49 11.84
N LYS A 236 1.39 -8.12 12.43
CA LYS A 236 1.01 -8.45 13.80
C LYS A 236 -0.46 -8.84 13.88
N THR A 237 -0.72 -9.98 14.48
CA THR A 237 -2.07 -10.47 14.83
C THR A 237 -2.11 -10.84 16.31
N GLY A 238 -3.30 -11.07 16.87
CA GLY A 238 -3.48 -11.30 18.29
C GLY A 238 -3.45 -10.02 19.10
N GLU A 239 -2.98 -10.06 20.33
CA GLU A 239 -2.98 -8.92 21.25
C GLU A 239 -2.22 -7.72 20.70
N VAL A 240 -2.93 -6.59 20.57
CA VAL A 240 -2.39 -5.30 20.14
C VAL A 240 -2.86 -4.20 21.09
N ARG A 241 -2.03 -3.16 21.19
CA ARG A 241 -2.39 -1.89 21.81
C ARG A 241 -2.62 -0.85 20.75
N ALA A 242 -3.44 0.14 21.04
CA ALA A 242 -3.58 1.29 20.18
C ALA A 242 -2.20 1.90 19.87
N LEU A 243 -1.97 2.24 18.62
CA LEU A 243 -0.72 2.76 18.03
C LEU A 243 0.39 1.72 17.82
N ASP A 244 0.19 0.45 18.14
CA ASP A 244 1.08 -0.62 17.69
C ASP A 244 1.09 -0.71 16.16
N GLU A 245 2.25 -0.92 15.58
CA GLU A 245 2.37 -1.23 14.16
C GLU A 245 1.78 -2.60 13.88
N ILE A 246 0.82 -2.69 12.97
CA ILE A 246 0.10 -3.94 12.68
C ILE A 246 0.23 -4.39 11.24
N GLY A 247 0.71 -3.54 10.35
CA GLY A 247 0.84 -3.87 8.94
C GLY A 247 1.36 -2.70 8.11
N TRP A 248 1.23 -2.85 6.80
CA TRP A 248 1.61 -1.84 5.80
C TRP A 248 0.84 -2.05 4.49
N TYR A 249 0.85 -1.06 3.62
CA TYR A 249 0.38 -1.11 2.24
C TYR A 249 1.31 -0.39 1.29
#